data_f80cb5d242608d62fcb5d415f4e19e02
#
_entry.id   f80cb5d242608d62fcb5d415f4e19e02
#
_cell.length_a   1.000
_cell.length_b   1.000
_cell.length_c   1.000
_cell.angle_alpha   90.00
_cell.angle_beta   90.00
_cell.angle_gamma   90.00
#
_symmetry.space_group_name_H-M   'P 1'
#
loop_
_entity.id
_entity.type
_entity.pdbx_description
1 polymer ?
#
loop_
_entity_poly.entity_id
_entity_poly.type
_entity_poly.pdbx_seq_one_letter_code
_entity_poly.pdbx_strand_id
1 'polypeptide(L)'
;FGTRFAAQCGGRVEPLYPCLTALQCAKPRKALAGIRAKAAASLLDGAHVLACENGEVQFTDYGLSGICIMQLSGLLAPGRGPKAPAVELDLFPAVDETALASLFAAHAAQTAGGSAADFWLGLLNQKLGRTVWFAAGLQDSDTPAVLTAAQWQKLAHTAKHWRFEGLTPCSWKQAQTTGGGLALREVDQHFQFKGCPGLYFVGETLDCAGSCGGFNLHWAFGSGLVAGRSAAGHAAAGRALPKASAPAKSRKKPHR
;
A
#
# COMPACT_ATOMS: atom_id res chain seq x y z
N PHE A 1 -2.82 -20.49 11.54
CA PHE A 1 -2.99 -21.96 11.55
C PHE A 1 -2.91 -22.52 10.13
N GLY A 2 -3.73 -22.10 9.18
CA GLY A 2 -3.86 -22.66 7.84
C GLY A 2 -2.55 -22.70 7.02
N THR A 3 -1.77 -21.62 7.00
CA THR A 3 -0.49 -21.55 6.29
C THR A 3 0.57 -22.48 6.89
N ARG A 4 0.60 -22.60 8.24
CA ARG A 4 1.48 -23.55 8.92
C ARG A 4 1.10 -24.99 8.58
N PHE A 5 -0.19 -25.29 8.55
CA PHE A 5 -0.70 -26.61 8.17
C PHE A 5 -0.37 -26.92 6.70
N ALA A 6 -0.54 -25.96 5.79
CA ALA A 6 -0.15 -26.11 4.39
C ALA A 6 1.33 -26.47 4.23
N ALA A 7 2.22 -25.81 4.98
CA ALA A 7 3.64 -26.12 5.00
C ALA A 7 3.94 -27.54 5.54
N GLN A 8 3.22 -27.97 6.57
CA GLN A 8 3.34 -29.34 7.12
C GLN A 8 2.90 -30.40 6.11
N CYS A 9 1.94 -30.08 5.24
CA CYS A 9 1.52 -30.94 4.13
C CYS A 9 2.49 -30.89 2.92
N GLY A 10 3.61 -30.17 3.01
CA GLY A 10 4.60 -30.05 1.93
C GLY A 10 4.32 -28.94 0.93
N GLY A 11 3.31 -28.10 1.16
CA GLY A 11 3.00 -26.95 0.31
C GLY A 11 4.03 -25.84 0.44
N ARG A 12 4.35 -25.17 -0.67
CA ARG A 12 5.21 -23.99 -0.66
C ARG A 12 4.42 -22.78 -0.15
N VAL A 13 4.82 -22.29 1.01
CA VAL A 13 4.25 -21.09 1.62
C VAL A 13 5.19 -19.91 1.39
N GLU A 14 4.68 -18.85 0.76
CA GLU A 14 5.38 -17.58 0.61
C GLU A 14 5.40 -16.82 1.95
N PRO A 15 6.46 -16.04 2.24
CA PRO A 15 6.57 -15.32 3.50
C PRO A 15 5.35 -14.46 3.79
N LEU A 16 4.82 -14.56 5.00
CA LEU A 16 3.68 -13.74 5.44
C LEU A 16 4.14 -12.33 5.77
N TYR A 17 3.35 -11.33 5.38
CA TYR A 17 3.60 -9.93 5.69
C TYR A 17 2.28 -9.17 5.92
N PRO A 18 2.31 -8.09 6.73
CA PRO A 18 1.15 -7.23 6.89
C PRO A 18 0.85 -6.52 5.58
N CYS A 19 -0.37 -6.68 5.07
CA CYS A 19 -0.84 -6.10 3.83
C CYS A 19 -2.04 -5.18 4.10
N LEU A 20 -2.32 -4.23 3.20
CA LEU A 20 -3.32 -3.19 3.38
C LEU A 20 -3.17 -2.50 4.75
N THR A 21 -1.99 -1.98 4.99
CA THR A 21 -1.62 -1.31 6.25
C THR A 21 -1.03 0.07 5.99
N ALA A 22 -0.99 0.91 7.02
CA ALA A 22 -0.27 2.18 6.96
C ALA A 22 1.23 1.96 6.75
N LEU A 23 1.94 2.97 6.26
CA LEU A 23 3.38 2.97 6.03
C LEU A 23 4.08 3.90 7.02
N GLN A 24 5.07 3.37 7.72
CA GLN A 24 6.05 4.18 8.43
C GLN A 24 7.02 4.78 7.42
N CYS A 25 7.58 5.95 7.71
CA CYS A 25 8.64 6.55 6.91
C CYS A 25 9.78 7.05 7.81
N ALA A 26 11.00 7.15 7.24
CA ALA A 26 12.19 7.52 8.01
C ALA A 26 12.09 8.92 8.63
N LYS A 27 11.41 9.86 7.95
CA LYS A 27 11.22 11.24 8.41
C LYS A 27 9.74 11.63 8.36
N PRO A 28 8.91 11.14 9.32
CA PRO A 28 7.49 11.46 9.34
C PRO A 28 7.25 12.94 9.63
N ARG A 29 6.21 13.50 9.04
CA ARG A 29 5.79 14.88 9.29
C ARG A 29 4.85 14.93 10.50
N LYS A 30 5.38 14.67 11.70
CA LYS A 30 4.60 14.55 12.96
C LYS A 30 3.63 15.70 13.20
N ALA A 31 4.03 16.93 12.80
CA ALA A 31 3.17 18.10 12.88
C ALA A 31 1.85 17.97 12.10
N LEU A 32 1.79 17.09 11.08
CA LEU A 32 0.60 16.86 10.26
C LEU A 32 -0.27 15.71 10.77
N ALA A 33 0.07 15.07 11.90
CA ALA A 33 -0.70 13.93 12.40
C ALA A 33 -2.19 14.24 12.52
N GLY A 34 -3.04 13.38 11.96
CA GLY A 34 -4.49 13.53 11.88
C GLY A 34 -5.00 14.32 10.67
N ILE A 35 -4.13 15.02 9.93
CA ILE A 35 -4.56 15.75 8.73
C ILE A 35 -4.77 14.75 7.58
N ARG A 36 -5.80 15.02 6.78
CA ARG A 36 -6.15 14.28 5.56
C ARG A 36 -6.13 15.22 4.36
N ALA A 37 -5.70 14.67 3.22
CA ALA A 37 -5.69 15.39 1.95
C ALA A 37 -5.95 14.42 0.80
N LYS A 38 -6.67 14.90 -0.22
CA LYS A 38 -6.75 14.18 -1.51
C LYS A 38 -5.41 14.33 -2.23
N ALA A 39 -4.88 13.25 -2.76
CA ALA A 39 -3.63 13.25 -3.51
C ALA A 39 -3.59 12.08 -4.50
N ALA A 40 -2.71 12.17 -5.49
CA ALA A 40 -2.17 11.00 -6.16
C ALA A 40 -0.92 10.55 -5.38
N ALA A 41 -0.88 9.28 -5.01
CA ALA A 41 0.24 8.67 -4.30
C ALA A 41 0.92 7.67 -5.22
N SER A 42 2.18 7.89 -5.54
CA SER A 42 3.00 7.01 -6.38
C SER A 42 4.01 6.26 -5.53
N LEU A 43 4.01 4.93 -5.62
CA LEU A 43 5.07 4.08 -5.04
C LEU A 43 6.23 4.00 -6.03
N LEU A 44 7.43 4.31 -5.54
CA LEU A 44 8.65 4.30 -6.34
C LEU A 44 9.68 3.28 -5.82
N ASP A 45 10.51 2.78 -6.73
CA ASP A 45 11.79 2.15 -6.44
C ASP A 45 12.90 2.98 -7.11
N GLY A 46 13.60 3.78 -6.34
CA GLY A 46 14.50 4.81 -6.88
C GLY A 46 13.76 5.88 -7.68
N ALA A 47 13.95 5.89 -9.01
CA ALA A 47 13.26 6.78 -9.96
C ALA A 47 12.07 6.12 -10.68
N HIS A 48 11.87 4.81 -10.52
CA HIS A 48 10.83 4.07 -11.23
C HIS A 48 9.52 4.09 -10.45
N VAL A 49 8.43 4.52 -11.11
CA VAL A 49 7.08 4.42 -10.58
C VAL A 49 6.60 2.98 -10.76
N LEU A 50 6.27 2.32 -9.65
CA LEU A 50 5.76 0.95 -9.62
C LEU A 50 4.23 0.90 -9.69
N ALA A 51 3.57 1.83 -9.01
CA ALA A 51 2.12 1.96 -8.97
C ALA A 51 1.73 3.38 -8.55
N CYS A 52 0.53 3.79 -8.95
CA CYS A 52 -0.07 5.07 -8.55
C CYS A 52 -1.52 4.83 -8.11
N GLU A 53 -1.88 5.38 -6.96
CA GLU A 53 -3.23 5.32 -6.39
C GLU A 53 -3.74 6.72 -6.09
N ASN A 54 -4.98 7.00 -6.49
CA ASN A 54 -5.63 8.27 -6.19
C ASN A 54 -6.56 8.12 -5.00
N GLY A 55 -6.51 9.04 -4.05
CA GLY A 55 -7.42 8.97 -2.91
C GLY A 55 -7.06 9.92 -1.78
N GLU A 56 -7.65 9.66 -0.62
CA GLU A 56 -7.35 10.38 0.60
C GLU A 56 -6.13 9.78 1.28
N VAL A 57 -5.09 10.59 1.44
CA VAL A 57 -3.93 10.32 2.28
C VAL A 57 -4.19 10.88 3.67
N GLN A 58 -3.88 10.10 4.70
CA GLN A 58 -3.87 10.54 6.09
C GLN A 58 -2.43 10.60 6.59
N PHE A 59 -2.02 11.76 7.06
CA PHE A 59 -0.73 11.91 7.74
C PHE A 59 -0.83 11.41 9.18
N THR A 60 0.19 10.69 9.62
CA THR A 60 0.31 10.17 10.98
C THR A 60 1.63 10.63 11.61
N ASP A 61 1.80 10.42 12.90
CA ASP A 61 3.03 10.73 13.63
C ASP A 61 4.20 9.81 13.26
N TYR A 62 3.91 8.67 12.61
CA TYR A 62 4.90 7.69 12.13
C TYR A 62 5.04 7.63 10.60
N GLY A 63 4.15 8.25 9.84
CA GLY A 63 4.21 8.20 8.37
C GLY A 63 2.89 8.52 7.67
N LEU A 64 2.47 7.63 6.79
CA LEU A 64 1.30 7.82 5.91
C LEU A 64 0.29 6.68 6.07
N SER A 65 -0.99 7.02 5.96
CA SER A 65 -2.13 6.11 5.96
C SER A 65 -3.19 6.60 4.95
N GLY A 66 -4.35 5.98 4.94
CA GLY A 66 -5.40 6.23 3.95
C GLY A 66 -5.46 5.12 2.92
N ILE A 67 -6.61 4.98 2.24
CA ILE A 67 -6.88 3.82 1.38
C ILE A 67 -5.83 3.68 0.27
N CYS A 68 -5.46 4.76 -0.41
CA CYS A 68 -4.44 4.74 -1.46
C CYS A 68 -3.07 4.28 -0.94
N ILE A 69 -2.65 4.73 0.25
CA ILE A 69 -1.40 4.30 0.87
C ILE A 69 -1.45 2.81 1.27
N MET A 70 -2.59 2.38 1.82
CA MET A 70 -2.77 0.99 2.23
C MET A 70 -2.73 0.04 1.03
N GLN A 71 -3.29 0.42 -0.12
CA GLN A 71 -3.19 -0.34 -1.36
C GLN A 71 -1.74 -0.48 -1.83
N LEU A 72 -0.98 0.62 -1.83
CA LEU A 72 0.44 0.61 -2.18
C LEU A 72 1.27 -0.28 -1.23
N SER A 73 0.87 -0.39 0.05
CA SER A 73 1.57 -1.24 1.02
C SER A 73 1.59 -2.72 0.63
N GLY A 74 0.61 -3.19 -0.13
CA GLY A 74 0.54 -4.56 -0.66
C GLY A 74 1.70 -4.93 -1.58
N LEU A 75 2.36 -3.93 -2.19
CA LEU A 75 3.52 -4.12 -3.06
C LEU A 75 4.85 -4.22 -2.30
N LEU A 76 4.85 -4.03 -0.98
CA LEU A 76 6.05 -4.10 -0.14
C LEU A 76 6.31 -5.51 0.41
N ALA A 77 6.03 -6.53 -0.39
CA ALA A 77 6.22 -7.92 -0.01
C ALA A 77 7.71 -8.24 0.25
N PRO A 78 8.07 -8.91 1.36
CA PRO A 78 9.44 -9.29 1.66
C PRO A 78 10.09 -10.09 0.52
N GLY A 79 11.26 -9.66 0.05
CA GLY A 79 12.02 -10.31 -1.01
C GLY A 79 11.45 -10.19 -2.43
N ARG A 80 10.27 -9.60 -2.59
CA ARG A 80 9.61 -9.36 -3.90
C ARG A 80 9.27 -7.88 -4.13
N GLY A 81 9.30 -7.07 -3.09
CA GLY A 81 9.03 -5.64 -3.14
C GLY A 81 10.23 -4.80 -3.56
N PRO A 82 10.05 -3.47 -3.67
CA PRO A 82 11.11 -2.52 -4.02
C PRO A 82 12.23 -2.51 -2.99
N LYS A 83 13.47 -2.23 -3.46
CA LYS A 83 14.67 -2.19 -2.61
C LYS A 83 14.79 -0.89 -1.83
N ALA A 84 14.39 0.21 -2.44
CA ALA A 84 14.45 1.55 -1.85
C ALA A 84 13.07 2.25 -2.00
N PRO A 85 12.03 1.74 -1.30
CA PRO A 85 10.69 2.24 -1.49
C PRO A 85 10.54 3.69 -1.03
N ALA A 86 9.90 4.49 -1.87
CA ALA A 86 9.44 5.83 -1.55
C ALA A 86 7.99 6.02 -2.00
N VAL A 87 7.23 6.86 -1.29
CA VAL A 87 5.96 7.39 -1.79
C VAL A 87 6.16 8.84 -2.16
N GLU A 88 5.76 9.19 -3.37
CA GLU A 88 5.65 10.57 -3.83
C GLU A 88 4.18 10.97 -3.86
N LEU A 89 3.87 12.10 -3.26
CA LEU A 89 2.52 12.65 -3.22
C LEU A 89 2.41 13.83 -4.17
N ASP A 90 1.42 13.78 -5.06
CA ASP A 90 0.92 14.91 -5.81
C ASP A 90 -0.37 15.42 -5.14
N LEU A 91 -0.29 16.59 -4.50
CA LEU A 91 -1.41 17.21 -3.79
C LEU A 91 -2.38 17.95 -4.73
N PHE A 92 -2.03 18.10 -6.01
CA PHE A 92 -2.83 18.77 -7.05
C PHE A 92 -2.86 17.95 -8.35
N PRO A 93 -3.36 16.70 -8.32
CA PRO A 93 -3.24 15.77 -9.46
C PRO A 93 -4.02 16.22 -10.71
N ALA A 94 -4.99 17.12 -10.56
CA ALA A 94 -5.79 17.63 -11.68
C ALA A 94 -5.13 18.76 -12.45
N VAL A 95 -3.97 19.29 -11.99
CA VAL A 95 -3.32 20.47 -12.55
C VAL A 95 -1.86 20.14 -12.84
N ASP A 96 -1.36 20.49 -14.05
CA ASP A 96 0.06 20.35 -14.34
C ASP A 96 0.91 21.34 -13.55
N GLU A 97 2.21 21.08 -13.45
CA GLU A 97 3.11 21.84 -12.59
C GLU A 97 3.21 23.33 -13.00
N THR A 98 3.25 23.62 -14.29
CA THR A 98 3.35 25.00 -14.79
C THR A 98 2.05 25.77 -14.54
N ALA A 99 0.91 25.14 -14.81
CA ALA A 99 -0.40 25.73 -14.52
C ALA A 99 -0.60 25.91 -13.01
N LEU A 100 -0.10 25.00 -12.17
CA LEU A 100 -0.17 25.14 -10.72
C LEU A 100 0.66 26.34 -10.22
N ALA A 101 1.86 26.54 -10.73
CA ALA A 101 2.67 27.71 -10.39
C ALA A 101 1.96 29.01 -10.76
N SER A 102 1.34 29.05 -11.94
CA SER A 102 0.55 30.19 -12.41
C SER A 102 -0.70 30.43 -11.55
N LEU A 103 -1.38 29.36 -11.16
CA LEU A 103 -2.53 29.41 -10.24
C LEU A 103 -2.13 29.97 -8.88
N PHE A 104 -1.02 29.51 -8.31
CA PHE A 104 -0.50 30.01 -7.04
C PHE A 104 -0.18 31.51 -7.11
N ALA A 105 0.49 31.97 -8.18
CA ALA A 105 0.79 33.38 -8.38
C ALA A 105 -0.49 34.24 -8.52
N ALA A 106 -1.47 33.77 -9.28
CA ALA A 106 -2.76 34.45 -9.43
C ALA A 106 -3.56 34.51 -8.12
N HIS A 107 -3.56 33.42 -7.35
CA HIS A 107 -4.21 33.35 -6.03
C HIS A 107 -3.56 34.34 -5.03
N ALA A 108 -2.24 34.41 -5.03
CA ALA A 108 -1.52 35.36 -4.18
C ALA A 108 -1.84 36.83 -4.52
N ALA A 109 -2.02 37.16 -5.79
CA ALA A 109 -2.41 38.50 -6.20
C ALA A 109 -3.82 38.89 -5.74
N GLN A 110 -4.74 37.91 -5.60
CA GLN A 110 -6.10 38.14 -5.12
C GLN A 110 -6.16 38.23 -3.58
N THR A 111 -5.24 37.58 -2.86
CA THR A 111 -5.14 37.60 -1.42
C THR A 111 -4.13 38.66 -0.93
N ALA A 112 -4.00 39.75 -1.65
CA ALA A 112 -3.01 40.82 -1.45
C ALA A 112 -2.91 41.25 0.03
N GLY A 113 -1.71 41.11 0.63
CA GLY A 113 -1.42 41.44 2.02
C GLY A 113 -1.64 40.31 3.02
N GLY A 114 -2.06 39.12 2.59
CA GLY A 114 -2.20 37.94 3.44
C GLY A 114 -0.85 37.34 3.85
N SER A 115 -0.84 36.63 4.97
CA SER A 115 0.30 35.86 5.44
C SER A 115 0.49 34.59 4.61
N ALA A 116 1.64 33.92 4.74
CA ALA A 116 1.87 32.58 4.19
C ALA A 116 0.79 31.55 4.63
N ALA A 117 0.19 31.75 5.80
CA ALA A 117 -0.90 30.89 6.29
C ALA A 117 -2.21 31.19 5.56
N ASP A 118 -2.52 32.46 5.29
CA ASP A 118 -3.74 32.87 4.61
C ASP A 118 -3.74 32.46 3.13
N PHE A 119 -2.57 32.40 2.51
CA PHE A 119 -2.38 31.93 1.12
C PHE A 119 -3.00 30.55 0.88
N TRP A 120 -3.01 29.67 1.85
CA TRP A 120 -3.52 28.31 1.68
C TRP A 120 -5.04 28.17 1.83
N LEU A 121 -5.74 29.25 2.21
CA LEU A 121 -7.22 29.24 2.31
C LEU A 121 -7.83 28.92 0.95
N GLY A 122 -8.68 27.89 0.91
CA GLY A 122 -9.33 27.43 -0.31
C GLY A 122 -8.49 26.50 -1.19
N LEU A 123 -7.17 26.35 -0.94
CA LEU A 123 -6.28 25.47 -1.68
C LEU A 123 -6.01 24.15 -0.93
N LEU A 124 -5.50 24.23 0.29
CA LEU A 124 -5.17 23.07 1.15
C LEU A 124 -5.52 23.39 2.61
N ASN A 125 -5.51 22.35 3.45
CA ASN A 125 -5.47 22.58 4.89
C ASN A 125 -4.27 23.47 5.21
N GLN A 126 -4.49 24.55 5.98
CA GLN A 126 -3.47 25.57 6.28
C GLN A 126 -2.16 24.97 6.82
N LYS A 127 -2.27 24.02 7.75
CA LYS A 127 -1.10 23.38 8.37
C LYS A 127 -0.33 22.51 7.37
N LEU A 128 -1.03 21.82 6.48
CA LEU A 128 -0.44 21.07 5.39
C LEU A 128 0.26 22.01 4.41
N GLY A 129 -0.43 23.02 3.93
CA GLY A 129 0.11 24.01 2.99
C GLY A 129 1.35 24.70 3.56
N ARG A 130 1.32 25.15 4.82
CA ARG A 130 2.48 25.72 5.50
C ARG A 130 3.67 24.77 5.56
N THR A 131 3.42 23.46 5.75
CA THR A 131 4.50 22.46 5.73
C THR A 131 5.09 22.30 4.33
N VAL A 132 4.27 22.34 3.27
CA VAL A 132 4.73 22.34 1.86
C VAL A 132 5.52 23.62 1.56
N TRP A 133 5.08 24.77 2.05
CA TRP A 133 5.76 26.06 1.92
C TRP A 133 7.20 26.01 2.46
N PHE A 134 7.37 25.49 3.69
CA PHE A 134 8.70 25.29 4.26
C PHE A 134 9.52 24.24 3.50
N ALA A 135 8.89 23.17 3.03
CA ALA A 135 9.57 22.15 2.22
C ALA A 135 10.09 22.70 0.90
N ALA A 136 9.41 23.71 0.32
CA ALA A 136 9.87 24.46 -0.85
C ALA A 136 11.02 25.44 -0.53
N GLY A 137 11.40 25.57 0.76
CA GLY A 137 12.47 26.47 1.21
C GLY A 137 12.03 27.90 1.46
N LEU A 138 10.72 28.14 1.52
CA LEU A 138 10.14 29.43 1.89
C LEU A 138 10.04 29.55 3.42
N GLN A 139 9.94 30.80 3.90
CA GLN A 139 9.86 31.13 5.35
C GLN A 139 8.52 31.79 5.67
N ASP A 140 8.15 31.86 6.96
CA ASP A 140 6.96 32.60 7.40
C ASP A 140 7.04 34.11 7.09
N SER A 141 8.24 34.65 6.98
CA SER A 141 8.50 36.05 6.62
C SER A 141 8.29 36.34 5.13
N ASP A 142 8.26 35.27 4.30
CA ASP A 142 8.06 35.47 2.87
C ASP A 142 6.60 35.83 2.58
N THR A 143 6.41 36.98 1.98
CA THR A 143 5.08 37.48 1.60
C THR A 143 4.68 36.91 0.26
N PRO A 144 3.54 36.22 0.13
CA PRO A 144 3.11 35.64 -1.17
C PRO A 144 3.12 36.64 -2.33
N ALA A 145 2.72 37.89 -2.11
CA ALA A 145 2.61 38.92 -3.14
C ALA A 145 3.95 39.32 -3.81
N VAL A 146 5.09 38.99 -3.18
CA VAL A 146 6.42 39.37 -3.71
C VAL A 146 7.28 38.18 -4.13
N LEU A 147 6.74 36.97 -4.14
CA LEU A 147 7.48 35.78 -4.59
C LEU A 147 7.78 35.85 -6.08
N THR A 148 8.99 35.45 -6.43
CA THR A 148 9.45 35.38 -7.82
C THR A 148 8.80 34.18 -8.56
N ALA A 149 8.81 34.21 -9.89
CA ALA A 149 8.34 33.09 -10.70
C ALA A 149 9.07 31.77 -10.37
N ALA A 150 10.37 31.83 -10.09
CA ALA A 150 11.16 30.66 -9.70
C ALA A 150 10.72 30.07 -8.35
N GLN A 151 10.32 30.90 -7.40
CA GLN A 151 9.78 30.44 -6.10
C GLN A 151 8.41 29.79 -6.27
N TRP A 152 7.53 30.34 -7.13
CA TRP A 152 6.25 29.69 -7.47
C TRP A 152 6.43 28.35 -8.15
N GLN A 153 7.36 28.25 -9.10
CA GLN A 153 7.69 26.96 -9.74
C GLN A 153 8.18 25.95 -8.72
N LYS A 154 9.09 26.35 -7.83
CA LYS A 154 9.60 25.48 -6.79
C LYS A 154 8.52 25.02 -5.80
N LEU A 155 7.58 25.89 -5.44
CA LEU A 155 6.45 25.55 -4.58
C LEU A 155 5.51 24.56 -5.27
N ALA A 156 5.17 24.79 -6.55
CA ALA A 156 4.36 23.90 -7.35
C ALA A 156 5.02 22.51 -7.49
N HIS A 157 6.31 22.48 -7.83
CA HIS A 157 7.10 21.26 -7.89
C HIS A 157 7.04 20.49 -6.55
N THR A 158 7.30 21.18 -5.44
CA THR A 158 7.25 20.56 -4.09
C THR A 158 5.87 20.00 -3.78
N ALA A 159 4.80 20.71 -4.15
CA ALA A 159 3.43 20.27 -3.91
C ALA A 159 3.03 19.04 -4.76
N LYS A 160 3.67 18.85 -5.92
CA LYS A 160 3.40 17.74 -6.83
C LYS A 160 4.34 16.55 -6.64
N HIS A 161 5.55 16.77 -6.12
CA HIS A 161 6.60 15.75 -5.98
C HIS A 161 7.07 15.60 -4.53
N TRP A 162 6.13 15.55 -3.60
CA TRP A 162 6.47 15.50 -2.18
C TRP A 162 6.80 14.08 -1.72
N ARG A 163 8.09 13.79 -1.54
CA ARG A 163 8.61 12.44 -1.28
C ARG A 163 8.70 12.08 0.21
N PHE A 164 8.36 10.82 0.47
CA PHE A 164 8.48 10.14 1.76
C PHE A 164 9.27 8.85 1.55
N GLU A 165 10.41 8.74 2.20
CA GLU A 165 11.39 7.67 2.00
C GLU A 165 11.54 6.78 3.24
N GLY A 166 12.26 5.64 3.06
CA GLY A 166 12.49 4.68 4.14
C GLY A 166 11.18 4.04 4.60
N LEU A 167 10.35 3.65 3.65
CA LEU A 167 9.03 3.10 3.92
C LEU A 167 9.11 1.68 4.44
N THR A 168 8.34 1.42 5.48
CA THR A 168 8.09 0.07 5.99
C THR A 168 6.61 -0.11 6.33
N PRO A 169 6.00 -1.27 6.02
CA PRO A 169 4.65 -1.55 6.46
C PRO A 169 4.54 -1.48 7.99
N CYS A 170 3.43 -0.97 8.50
CA CYS A 170 3.12 -1.00 9.91
C CYS A 170 2.90 -2.43 10.42
N SER A 171 2.75 -2.58 11.73
CA SER A 171 2.62 -3.89 12.38
C SER A 171 1.33 -4.63 12.00
N TRP A 172 1.30 -5.92 12.26
CA TRP A 172 0.13 -6.79 12.10
C TRP A 172 -1.15 -6.27 12.76
N LYS A 173 -1.03 -5.48 13.83
CA LYS A 173 -2.19 -4.87 14.50
C LYS A 173 -2.94 -3.85 13.64
N GLN A 174 -2.28 -3.30 12.63
CA GLN A 174 -2.85 -2.28 11.74
C GLN A 174 -3.18 -2.84 10.35
N ALA A 175 -2.73 -4.05 10.04
CA ALA A 175 -2.98 -4.70 8.77
C ALA A 175 -4.46 -5.11 8.64
N GLN A 176 -5.08 -4.83 7.50
CA GLN A 176 -6.43 -5.31 7.21
C GLN A 176 -6.42 -6.73 6.64
N THR A 177 -5.31 -7.18 6.05
CA THR A 177 -5.18 -8.51 5.47
C THR A 177 -3.73 -8.98 5.53
N THR A 178 -3.54 -10.28 5.31
CA THR A 178 -2.25 -10.95 5.23
C THR A 178 -1.83 -11.06 3.76
N GLY A 179 -0.64 -10.59 3.44
CA GLY A 179 0.04 -10.94 2.19
C GLY A 179 0.91 -12.18 2.38
N GLY A 180 1.23 -12.89 1.31
CA GLY A 180 1.87 -14.21 1.39
C GLY A 180 0.86 -15.32 1.64
N GLY A 181 1.33 -16.51 1.91
CA GLY A 181 0.48 -17.69 2.11
C GLY A 181 0.85 -18.85 1.19
N LEU A 182 0.00 -19.87 1.10
CA LEU A 182 0.21 -20.98 0.19
C LEU A 182 0.20 -20.49 -1.26
N ALA A 183 1.27 -20.75 -2.00
CA ALA A 183 1.41 -20.29 -3.38
C ALA A 183 0.25 -20.83 -4.23
N LEU A 184 -0.39 -19.98 -5.03
CA LEU A 184 -1.55 -20.35 -5.84
C LEU A 184 -1.32 -21.53 -6.78
N ARG A 185 -0.07 -21.74 -7.24
CA ARG A 185 0.30 -22.88 -8.07
C ARG A 185 0.21 -24.24 -7.35
N GLU A 186 0.14 -24.25 -6.02
CA GLU A 186 0.01 -25.47 -5.21
C GLU A 186 -1.44 -26.01 -5.18
N VAL A 187 -2.40 -25.22 -5.62
CA VAL A 187 -3.80 -25.63 -5.74
C VAL A 187 -4.23 -25.73 -7.22
N ASP A 188 -5.29 -26.49 -7.47
CA ASP A 188 -5.94 -26.53 -8.77
C ASP A 188 -7.00 -25.43 -8.94
N GLN A 189 -7.73 -25.44 -10.05
CA GLN A 189 -8.82 -24.49 -10.34
C GLN A 189 -10.01 -24.55 -9.37
N HIS A 190 -10.09 -25.60 -8.55
CA HIS A 190 -11.11 -25.80 -7.52
C HIS A 190 -10.57 -25.61 -6.12
N PHE A 191 -9.34 -25.08 -5.98
CA PHE A 191 -8.63 -24.87 -4.72
C PHE A 191 -8.27 -26.16 -3.96
N GLN A 192 -8.30 -27.33 -4.64
CA GLN A 192 -7.79 -28.55 -4.05
C GLN A 192 -6.26 -28.52 -4.07
N PHE A 193 -5.65 -28.87 -2.96
CA PHE A 193 -4.19 -28.96 -2.83
C PHE A 193 -3.65 -30.12 -3.67
N LYS A 194 -2.73 -29.83 -4.59
CA LYS A 194 -2.15 -30.82 -5.51
C LYS A 194 -1.36 -31.91 -4.80
N GLY A 195 -0.78 -31.59 -3.61
CA GLY A 195 0.00 -32.54 -2.81
C GLY A 195 -0.84 -33.50 -1.96
N CYS A 196 -2.16 -33.23 -1.79
CA CYS A 196 -3.04 -34.06 -0.98
C CYS A 196 -4.48 -33.99 -1.48
N PRO A 197 -4.94 -34.98 -2.27
CA PRO A 197 -6.33 -35.05 -2.73
C PRO A 197 -7.32 -35.01 -1.57
N GLY A 198 -8.40 -34.25 -1.72
CA GLY A 198 -9.42 -34.06 -0.69
C GLY A 198 -9.11 -32.95 0.32
N LEU A 199 -7.93 -32.33 0.26
CA LEU A 199 -7.55 -31.16 1.05
C LEU A 199 -7.70 -29.90 0.21
N TYR A 200 -8.36 -28.87 0.75
CA TYR A 200 -8.61 -27.62 0.07
C TYR A 200 -8.06 -26.45 0.89
N PHE A 201 -7.47 -25.46 0.23
CA PHE A 201 -7.06 -24.20 0.83
C PHE A 201 -7.76 -23.04 0.12
N VAL A 202 -8.33 -22.12 0.90
CA VAL A 202 -9.18 -21.03 0.38
C VAL A 202 -8.90 -19.71 1.12
N GLY A 203 -9.39 -18.63 0.55
CA GLY A 203 -9.32 -17.31 1.17
C GLY A 203 -7.90 -16.83 1.42
N GLU A 204 -7.69 -16.22 2.57
CA GLU A 204 -6.42 -15.59 2.98
C GLU A 204 -5.31 -16.61 3.35
N THR A 205 -5.62 -17.91 3.33
CA THR A 205 -4.58 -18.95 3.44
C THR A 205 -3.70 -19.02 2.18
N LEU A 206 -4.24 -18.62 1.04
CA LEU A 206 -3.58 -18.55 -0.25
C LEU A 206 -2.81 -17.23 -0.40
N ASP A 207 -1.67 -17.25 -1.12
CA ASP A 207 -0.92 -16.04 -1.49
C ASP A 207 -1.71 -15.19 -2.51
N CYS A 208 -2.79 -14.58 -2.03
CA CYS A 208 -3.67 -13.74 -2.83
C CYS A 208 -4.29 -12.65 -1.92
N ALA A 209 -3.77 -11.43 -2.01
CA ALA A 209 -4.31 -10.27 -1.35
C ALA A 209 -4.90 -9.31 -2.39
N GLY A 210 -6.16 -8.96 -2.24
CA GLY A 210 -6.87 -7.99 -3.07
C GLY A 210 -6.81 -6.58 -2.50
N SER A 211 -7.31 -5.61 -3.28
CA SER A 211 -7.41 -4.21 -2.88
C SER A 211 -8.35 -3.98 -1.69
N CYS A 212 -8.31 -2.78 -1.10
CA CYS A 212 -9.33 -2.32 -0.15
C CYS A 212 -10.72 -2.27 -0.82
N GLY A 213 -11.79 -2.42 -0.02
CA GLY A 213 -13.18 -2.32 -0.54
C GLY A 213 -13.94 -3.64 -0.59
N GLY A 214 -13.58 -4.62 0.22
CA GLY A 214 -14.31 -5.89 0.36
C GLY A 214 -13.83 -7.03 -0.55
N PHE A 215 -12.86 -6.78 -1.43
CA PHE A 215 -12.33 -7.81 -2.36
C PHE A 215 -11.77 -9.03 -1.63
N ASN A 216 -11.10 -8.86 -0.50
CA ASN A 216 -10.55 -9.97 0.28
C ASN A 216 -11.66 -10.85 0.89
N LEU A 217 -12.75 -10.25 1.36
CA LEU A 217 -13.92 -10.99 1.83
C LEU A 217 -14.60 -11.73 0.68
N HIS A 218 -14.78 -11.05 -0.47
CA HIS A 218 -15.35 -11.67 -1.66
C HIS A 218 -14.51 -12.86 -2.14
N TRP A 219 -13.19 -12.72 -2.16
CA TRP A 219 -12.25 -13.81 -2.44
C TRP A 219 -12.42 -14.99 -1.47
N ALA A 220 -12.52 -14.71 -0.18
CA ALA A 220 -12.68 -15.76 0.84
C ALA A 220 -13.99 -16.52 0.63
N PHE A 221 -15.12 -15.84 0.42
CA PHE A 221 -16.41 -16.47 0.15
C PHE A 221 -16.42 -17.21 -1.19
N GLY A 222 -15.93 -16.57 -2.26
CA GLY A 222 -15.92 -17.16 -3.61
C GLY A 222 -15.07 -18.41 -3.69
N SER A 223 -13.85 -18.36 -3.19
CA SER A 223 -12.95 -19.54 -3.16
C SER A 223 -13.51 -20.66 -2.28
N GLY A 224 -14.11 -20.32 -1.12
CA GLY A 224 -14.78 -21.30 -0.25
C GLY A 224 -15.96 -21.98 -0.92
N LEU A 225 -16.79 -21.23 -1.67
CA LEU A 225 -17.93 -21.78 -2.40
C LEU A 225 -17.47 -22.76 -3.50
N VAL A 226 -16.45 -22.38 -4.28
CA VAL A 226 -15.90 -23.24 -5.34
C VAL A 226 -15.32 -24.54 -4.77
N ALA A 227 -14.51 -24.42 -3.71
CA ALA A 227 -13.93 -25.58 -3.02
C ALA A 227 -15.02 -26.50 -2.42
N GLY A 228 -16.02 -25.92 -1.76
CA GLY A 228 -17.12 -26.67 -1.16
C GLY A 228 -17.94 -27.46 -2.18
N ARG A 229 -18.26 -26.85 -3.33
CA ARG A 229 -18.94 -27.55 -4.45
C ARG A 229 -18.11 -28.71 -4.99
N SER A 230 -16.82 -28.51 -5.18
CA SER A 230 -15.91 -29.56 -5.66
C SER A 230 -15.81 -30.70 -4.65
N ALA A 231 -15.64 -30.39 -3.37
CA ALA A 231 -15.58 -31.41 -2.30
C ALA A 231 -16.85 -32.24 -2.22
N ALA A 232 -18.03 -31.61 -2.31
CA ALA A 232 -19.33 -32.30 -2.32
C ALA A 232 -19.48 -33.21 -3.54
N GLY A 233 -19.04 -32.77 -4.72
CA GLY A 233 -19.05 -33.58 -5.96
C GLY A 233 -18.16 -34.82 -5.85
N HIS A 234 -16.98 -34.69 -5.28
CA HIS A 234 -16.08 -35.83 -5.02
C HIS A 234 -16.67 -36.84 -4.02
N ALA A 235 -17.30 -36.35 -2.96
CA ALA A 235 -17.96 -37.21 -1.97
C ALA A 235 -19.15 -37.96 -2.55
N ALA A 236 -19.99 -37.28 -3.36
CA ALA A 236 -21.16 -37.89 -4.02
C ALA A 236 -20.77 -38.95 -5.07
N ALA A 237 -19.61 -38.76 -5.75
CA ALA A 237 -19.11 -39.69 -6.72
C ALA A 237 -18.51 -40.99 -6.13
N GLY A 238 -18.53 -41.17 -4.82
CA GLY A 238 -18.02 -42.35 -4.12
C GLY A 238 -16.53 -42.64 -4.33
N ARG A 239 -15.76 -41.66 -4.80
CA ARG A 239 -14.31 -41.81 -5.00
C ARG A 239 -13.63 -41.88 -3.65
N ALA A 240 -13.16 -43.08 -3.27
CA ALA A 240 -12.25 -43.23 -2.15
C ALA A 240 -11.05 -42.25 -2.37
N LEU A 241 -10.85 -41.34 -1.44
CA LEU A 241 -9.69 -40.46 -1.47
C LEU A 241 -8.41 -41.29 -1.49
N PRO A 242 -7.43 -41.01 -2.36
CA PRO A 242 -6.14 -41.67 -2.33
C PRO A 242 -5.56 -41.50 -0.93
N LYS A 243 -5.07 -42.59 -0.34
CA LYS A 243 -4.39 -42.50 0.97
C LYS A 243 -3.23 -41.52 0.84
N ALA A 244 -3.20 -40.50 1.73
CA ALA A 244 -2.10 -39.56 1.79
C ALA A 244 -0.77 -40.33 1.90
N SER A 245 0.16 -40.09 0.97
CA SER A 245 1.52 -40.61 1.08
C SER A 245 2.14 -39.98 2.33
N ALA A 246 2.70 -40.81 3.22
CA ALA A 246 3.37 -40.32 4.42
C ALA A 246 4.46 -39.29 4.04
N PRO A 247 4.61 -38.18 4.79
CA PRO A 247 5.63 -37.18 4.50
C PRO A 247 7.01 -37.84 4.46
N ALA A 248 7.77 -37.58 3.40
CA ALA A 248 9.12 -38.06 3.25
C ALA A 248 9.94 -37.69 4.50
N LYS A 249 10.48 -38.68 5.21
CA LYS A 249 11.34 -38.47 6.37
C LYS A 249 12.50 -37.58 5.93
N SER A 250 12.64 -36.42 6.57
CA SER A 250 13.78 -35.52 6.35
C SER A 250 15.07 -36.28 6.60
N ARG A 251 15.89 -36.49 5.57
CA ARG A 251 17.25 -37.01 5.73
C ARG A 251 18.04 -36.00 6.56
N LYS A 252 18.32 -36.33 7.82
CA LYS A 252 19.31 -35.63 8.64
C LYS A 252 20.63 -35.69 7.89
N LYS A 253 21.19 -34.53 7.51
CA LYS A 253 22.59 -34.46 7.04
C LYS A 253 23.50 -34.83 8.21
N PRO A 254 24.51 -35.71 8.03
CA PRO A 254 25.49 -35.94 9.06
C PRO A 254 26.35 -34.70 9.27
N HIS A 255 26.50 -34.29 10.53
CA HIS A 255 27.50 -33.30 10.91
C HIS A 255 28.92 -33.81 10.55
N ARG A 256 29.63 -33.04 9.78
CA ARG A 256 31.11 -33.00 9.76
C ARG A 256 31.54 -31.59 10.11
#